data_e97d7597f210e12cee1bb2512d4c04da
#
_entry.id   e97d7597f210e12cee1bb2512d4c04da
#
_cell.length_a   1.000
_cell.length_b   1.000
_cell.length_c   1.000
_cell.angle_alpha   90.00
_cell.angle_beta   90.00
_cell.angle_gamma   90.00
#
_symmetry.space_group_name_H-M   'P 1'
#
loop_
_entity.id
_entity.type
_entity.pdbx_description
1 polymer ?
#
loop_
_entity_poly.entity_id
_entity_poly.type
_entity_poly.pdbx_seq_one_letter_code
_entity_poly.pdbx_strand_id
1 'polypeptide(L)'
;MKILTILIALTAVSTTGCTYYAPAPGVYTTTTTTTSKFDRSWSAAVGAMSDQGIRITSQDRGAGIVRGTRDGIEVIGNVRTQADASVRVQFNTSGNTANDPTLIDRVTQSYNGRMGR
;
A
#
# COMPACT_ATOMS: atom_id res chain seq x y z
N MET A 1 32.53 37.31 -56.74
CA MET A 1 32.38 37.08 -56.35
C MET A 1 32.00 36.40 -55.51
N LYS A 2 31.82 36.22 -55.20
CA LYS A 2 31.56 35.81 -54.62
C LYS A 2 31.05 35.20 -53.72
N ILE A 3 30.78 35.09 -53.23
CA ILE A 3 30.35 34.63 -52.54
C ILE A 3 29.84 33.98 -51.77
N LEU A 4 29.70 33.80 -51.60
CA LEU A 4 29.20 33.29 -51.03
C LEU A 4 28.88 32.66 -50.16
N THR A 5 28.73 32.63 -49.87
CA THR A 5 28.42 32.13 -49.26
C THR A 5 27.93 31.55 -48.39
N ILE A 6 27.75 31.45 -48.14
CA ILE A 6 27.29 30.93 -47.51
C ILE A 6 26.89 30.24 -46.70
N LEU A 7 26.79 30.11 -46.53
CA LEU A 7 26.40 29.54 -45.88
C LEU A 7 26.00 28.91 -44.99
N ILE A 8 25.79 28.92 -44.75
CA ILE A 8 25.37 28.46 -44.10
C ILE A 8 24.99 27.83 -43.27
N ALA A 9 24.88 27.60 -43.02
CA ALA A 9 24.57 27.05 -42.36
C ALA A 9 24.09 26.48 -41.54
N LEU A 10 23.91 26.41 -41.34
CA LEU A 10 23.50 25.95 -40.76
C LEU A 10 23.19 25.34 -39.89
N THR A 11 22.88 25.20 -39.57
CA THR A 11 22.52 24.85 -38.91
C THR A 11 22.10 24.22 -38.07
N ALA A 12 21.89 23.92 -37.75
CA ALA A 12 21.55 23.38 -37.11
C ALA A 12 21.05 22.79 -36.26
N VAL A 13 20.87 22.64 -35.96
CA VAL A 13 20.44 22.17 -35.29
C VAL A 13 20.03 21.55 -34.44
N SER A 14 19.77 21.32 -34.12
CA SER A 14 19.38 20.88 -33.42
C SER A 14 18.92 20.25 -32.58
N THR A 15 18.68 20.07 -32.24
CA THR A 15 18.20 19.58 -31.62
C THR A 15 17.83 18.91 -30.81
N THR A 16 17.65 18.72 -30.44
CA THR A 16 17.28 18.18 -29.84
C THR A 16 16.84 17.61 -28.99
N GLY A 17 16.64 17.48 -28.61
CA GLY A 17 16.23 16.99 -27.94
C GLY A 17 15.78 16.34 -27.13
N CYS A 18 15.60 16.27 -26.82
CA CYS A 18 15.12 15.75 -26.13
C CYS A 18 14.79 15.04 -25.41
N THR A 19 14.75 14.99 -25.07
CA THR A 19 14.30 14.32 -24.50
C THR A 19 14.16 13.63 -23.72
N TYR A 20 14.08 13.73 -23.39
CA TYR A 20 13.78 13.05 -22.71
C TYR A 20 13.45 12.67 -21.93
N TYR A 21 13.20 12.74 -21.67
CA TYR A 21 12.71 12.42 -20.97
C TYR A 21 12.35 11.63 -20.62
N ALA A 22 12.39 11.75 -20.70
CA ALA A 22 11.87 11.15 -20.51
C ALA A 22 11.76 10.34 -19.96
N PRO A 23 11.93 10.28 -20.07
CA PRO A 23 11.81 9.34 -19.53
C PRO A 23 11.63 9.14 -18.43
N ALA A 24 12.20 9.40 -18.56
CA ALA A 24 11.97 9.46 -17.27
C ALA A 24 10.87 8.74 -16.78
N PRO A 25 10.07 8.77 -17.46
CA PRO A 25 8.83 8.19 -17.08
C PRO A 25 8.94 6.76 -16.69
N GLY A 26 9.60 5.99 -17.39
CA GLY A 26 9.66 4.60 -17.06
C GLY A 26 10.13 4.32 -15.66
N VAL A 27 10.79 5.27 -15.10
CA VAL A 27 11.36 5.12 -13.78
C VAL A 27 10.31 4.94 -12.72
N TYR A 28 9.21 5.58 -12.87
CA TYR A 28 8.18 5.52 -11.86
C TYR A 28 7.70 4.13 -11.60
N THR A 29 7.62 3.37 -12.64
CA THR A 29 6.99 2.08 -12.54
C THR A 29 7.71 1.15 -11.62
N THR A 30 9.01 1.31 -11.52
CA THR A 30 9.77 0.40 -10.68
C THR A 30 9.43 0.55 -9.21
N THR A 31 9.07 1.75 -8.81
CA THR A 31 8.77 1.98 -7.40
C THR A 31 7.45 1.36 -6.99
N THR A 32 6.54 1.21 -7.92
CA THR A 32 5.23 0.70 -7.60
C THR A 32 5.24 -0.79 -7.33
N THR A 33 6.25 -1.50 -7.75
CA THR A 33 6.30 -2.93 -7.56
C THR A 33 6.72 -3.34 -6.16
N THR A 34 7.34 -2.42 -5.43
CA THR A 34 7.82 -2.72 -4.10
C THR A 34 6.76 -2.34 -3.08
N THR A 35 6.19 -3.34 -2.45
CA THR A 35 5.21 -3.13 -1.39
C THR A 35 5.91 -3.28 -0.05
N SER A 36 5.80 -2.28 0.80
CA SER A 36 6.43 -2.34 2.11
C SER A 36 5.77 -3.43 2.96
N LYS A 37 6.50 -3.88 3.96
CA LYS A 37 5.97 -4.86 4.91
C LYS A 37 4.73 -4.31 5.61
N PHE A 38 4.75 -3.02 5.94
CA PHE A 38 3.59 -2.38 6.56
C PHE A 38 2.38 -2.42 5.64
N ASP A 39 2.56 -2.01 4.39
CA ASP A 39 1.45 -1.98 3.42
C ASP A 39 0.84 -3.35 3.23
N ARG A 40 1.66 -4.35 3.14
CA ARG A 40 1.22 -5.72 2.97
C ARG A 40 0.45 -6.21 4.20
N SER A 41 0.97 -5.93 5.38
CA SER A 41 0.30 -6.31 6.63
C SER A 41 -0.99 -5.55 6.83
N TRP A 42 -1.01 -4.26 6.48
CA TRP A 42 -2.20 -3.44 6.55
C TRP A 42 -3.31 -4.00 5.66
N SER A 43 -2.98 -4.26 4.41
CA SER A 43 -3.96 -4.80 3.47
C SER A 43 -4.47 -6.16 3.92
N ALA A 44 -3.59 -7.00 4.45
CA ALA A 44 -3.98 -8.30 4.95
C ALA A 44 -4.88 -8.18 6.17
N ALA A 45 -4.61 -7.23 7.06
CA ALA A 45 -5.44 -7.02 8.24
C ALA A 45 -6.83 -6.55 7.87
N VAL A 46 -6.93 -5.55 7.01
CA VAL A 46 -8.22 -5.05 6.56
C VAL A 46 -8.99 -6.14 5.82
N GLY A 47 -8.30 -6.87 4.94
CA GLY A 47 -8.93 -7.96 4.21
C GLY A 47 -9.39 -9.09 5.11
N ALA A 48 -8.62 -9.42 6.13
CA ALA A 48 -8.99 -10.48 7.06
C ALA A 48 -10.26 -10.12 7.83
N MET A 49 -10.37 -8.87 8.24
CA MET A 49 -11.59 -8.41 8.91
C MET A 49 -12.79 -8.49 7.95
N SER A 50 -12.61 -8.06 6.72
CA SER A 50 -13.67 -8.12 5.72
C SER A 50 -14.07 -9.57 5.40
N ASP A 51 -13.11 -10.48 5.35
CA ASP A 51 -13.38 -11.90 5.09
C ASP A 51 -14.33 -12.49 6.12
N GLN A 52 -14.29 -12.00 7.35
CA GLN A 52 -15.13 -12.49 8.43
C GLN A 52 -16.44 -11.69 8.55
N GLY A 53 -16.75 -10.86 7.58
CA GLY A 53 -17.98 -10.11 7.59
C GLY A 53 -17.97 -8.92 8.53
N ILE A 54 -16.81 -8.48 8.95
CA ILE A 54 -16.68 -7.32 9.82
C ILE A 54 -16.81 -6.07 8.96
N ARG A 55 -17.70 -5.19 9.39
CA ARG A 55 -17.91 -3.94 8.68
C ARG A 55 -16.89 -2.92 9.15
N ILE A 56 -16.00 -2.54 8.28
CA ILE A 56 -14.96 -1.56 8.62
C ILE A 56 -15.61 -0.20 8.83
N THR A 57 -15.40 0.37 10.00
CA THR A 57 -15.97 1.67 10.36
C THR A 57 -14.95 2.79 10.39
N SER A 58 -13.68 2.45 10.55
CA SER A 58 -12.62 3.46 10.64
C SER A 58 -11.29 2.84 10.25
N GLN A 59 -10.51 3.60 9.51
CA GLN A 59 -9.15 3.22 9.18
C GLN A 59 -8.25 4.42 9.42
N ASP A 60 -7.24 4.25 10.25
CA ASP A 60 -6.22 5.26 10.48
C ASP A 60 -4.87 4.63 10.21
N ARG A 61 -4.46 4.71 8.98
CA ARG A 61 -3.23 4.08 8.53
C ARG A 61 -2.00 4.70 9.19
N GLY A 62 -2.04 6.00 9.46
CA GLY A 62 -0.94 6.68 10.13
C GLY A 62 -0.73 6.18 11.56
N ALA A 63 -1.81 5.88 12.25
CA ALA A 63 -1.73 5.31 13.60
C ALA A 63 -1.63 3.78 13.57
N GLY A 64 -1.87 3.16 12.41
CA GLY A 64 -1.85 1.72 12.28
C GLY A 64 -3.07 1.05 12.91
N ILE A 65 -4.22 1.72 12.91
CA ILE A 65 -5.43 1.21 13.55
C ILE A 65 -6.56 1.08 12.54
N VAL A 66 -7.20 -0.08 12.53
CA VAL A 66 -8.41 -0.30 11.76
C VAL A 66 -9.48 -0.83 12.72
N ARG A 67 -10.68 -0.29 12.61
CA ARG A 67 -11.80 -0.69 13.45
C ARG A 67 -12.95 -1.16 12.60
N GLY A 68 -13.71 -2.09 13.13
CA GLY A 68 -14.91 -2.55 12.50
C GLY A 68 -15.84 -3.18 13.50
N THR A 69 -17.06 -3.48 13.05
CA THR A 69 -18.07 -4.08 13.90
C THR A 69 -18.76 -5.23 13.20
N ARG A 70 -19.21 -6.18 14.01
CA ARG A 70 -20.04 -7.28 13.55
C ARG A 70 -20.83 -7.81 14.73
N ASP A 71 -22.16 -7.86 14.60
CA ASP A 71 -23.04 -8.44 15.60
C ASP A 71 -22.82 -7.87 17.02
N GLY A 72 -22.57 -6.57 17.10
CA GLY A 72 -22.32 -5.92 18.39
C GLY A 72 -20.91 -6.10 18.92
N ILE A 73 -20.04 -6.76 18.16
CA ILE A 73 -18.65 -6.92 18.53
C ILE A 73 -17.82 -5.88 17.79
N GLU A 74 -17.01 -5.14 18.52
CA GLU A 74 -16.04 -4.26 17.90
C GLU A 74 -14.72 -4.99 17.76
N VAL A 75 -14.14 -4.95 16.57
CA VAL A 75 -12.84 -5.56 16.30
C VAL A 75 -11.87 -4.44 15.95
N ILE A 76 -10.73 -4.45 16.60
CA ILE A 76 -9.69 -3.45 16.39
C ILE A 76 -8.42 -4.17 15.96
N GLY A 77 -7.88 -3.78 14.80
CA GLY A 77 -6.60 -4.28 14.34
C GLY A 77 -5.55 -3.22 14.53
N ASN A 78 -4.42 -3.60 15.08
CA ASN A 78 -3.26 -2.73 15.26
C ASN A 78 -2.12 -3.28 14.41
N VAL A 79 -1.58 -2.44 13.55
CA VAL A 79 -0.45 -2.78 12.69
C VAL A 79 0.70 -1.86 13.04
N ARG A 80 1.80 -2.41 13.50
CA ARG A 80 2.94 -1.62 13.95
C ARG A 80 4.25 -2.15 13.40
N THR A 81 5.11 -1.23 12.97
CA THR A 81 6.47 -1.56 12.60
C THR A 81 7.31 -1.57 13.88
N GLN A 82 8.04 -2.65 14.08
CA GLN A 82 8.90 -2.82 15.23
C GLN A 82 10.27 -2.18 14.97
N ALA A 83 11.08 -2.09 16.01
CA ALA A 83 12.41 -1.49 15.91
C ALA A 83 13.31 -2.25 14.93
N ASP A 84 13.10 -3.55 14.76
CA ASP A 84 13.89 -4.38 13.85
C ASP A 84 13.32 -4.42 12.43
N ALA A 85 12.40 -3.50 12.13
CA ALA A 85 11.73 -3.37 10.85
C ALA A 85 10.70 -4.47 10.55
N SER A 86 10.47 -5.40 11.45
CA SER A 86 9.37 -6.36 11.31
C SER A 86 8.04 -5.65 11.60
N VAL A 87 6.94 -6.23 11.14
CA VAL A 87 5.63 -5.65 11.37
C VAL A 87 4.82 -6.61 12.25
N ARG A 88 4.26 -6.06 13.31
CA ARG A 88 3.43 -6.82 14.23
C ARG A 88 1.98 -6.43 14.05
N VAL A 89 1.13 -7.42 13.98
CA VAL A 89 -0.31 -7.20 13.85
C VAL A 89 -1.02 -7.88 15.02
N GLN A 90 -1.92 -7.14 15.66
CA GLN A 90 -2.73 -7.66 16.76
C GLN A 90 -4.19 -7.32 16.50
N PHE A 91 -5.05 -8.26 16.80
CA PHE A 91 -6.49 -8.03 16.74
C PHE A 91 -7.08 -8.15 18.15
N ASN A 92 -7.98 -7.24 18.48
CA ASN A 92 -8.66 -7.23 19.77
C ASN A 92 -10.15 -7.10 19.53
N THR A 93 -10.92 -7.68 20.42
CA THR A 93 -12.36 -7.59 20.36
C THR A 93 -12.91 -6.97 21.64
N SER A 94 -14.05 -6.28 21.53
CA SER A 94 -14.75 -5.73 22.66
C SER A 94 -16.23 -5.72 22.36
N GLY A 95 -17.04 -5.37 23.35
CA GLY A 95 -18.49 -5.36 23.23
C GLY A 95 -19.07 -6.74 23.45
N ASN A 96 -20.06 -7.11 22.64
CA ASN A 96 -20.80 -8.36 22.85
C ASN A 96 -20.05 -9.56 22.29
N THR A 97 -18.85 -9.80 22.78
CA THR A 97 -17.98 -10.87 22.28
C THR A 97 -18.59 -12.26 22.42
N ALA A 98 -19.53 -12.43 23.32
CA ALA A 98 -20.23 -13.71 23.47
C ALA A 98 -21.07 -14.08 22.25
N ASN A 99 -21.41 -13.10 21.40
CA ASN A 99 -22.17 -13.40 20.19
C ASN A 99 -21.37 -14.22 19.18
N ASP A 100 -20.06 -14.09 19.22
CA ASP A 100 -19.18 -14.87 18.34
C ASP A 100 -17.80 -14.98 19.01
N PRO A 101 -17.64 -15.87 19.97
CA PRO A 101 -16.40 -15.96 20.73
C PRO A 101 -15.18 -16.41 19.93
N THR A 102 -15.38 -16.98 18.75
CA THR A 102 -14.26 -17.42 17.91
C THR A 102 -13.94 -16.45 16.80
N LEU A 103 -14.61 -15.31 16.75
CA LEU A 103 -14.40 -14.34 15.66
C LEU A 103 -12.94 -13.90 15.57
N ILE A 104 -12.32 -13.60 16.70
CA ILE A 104 -10.94 -13.14 16.73
C ILE A 104 -9.98 -14.20 16.15
N ASP A 105 -10.25 -15.47 16.44
CA ASP A 105 -9.43 -16.56 15.93
C ASP A 105 -9.55 -16.67 14.42
N ARG A 106 -10.77 -16.53 13.91
CA ARG A 106 -10.99 -16.60 12.47
C ARG A 106 -10.36 -15.42 11.73
N VAL A 107 -10.41 -14.23 12.33
CA VAL A 107 -9.74 -13.06 11.77
C VAL A 107 -8.24 -13.31 11.70
N THR A 108 -7.66 -13.85 12.78
CA THR A 108 -6.23 -14.14 12.82
C THR A 108 -5.84 -15.19 11.77
N GLN A 109 -6.63 -16.22 11.61
CA GLN A 109 -6.40 -17.24 10.61
C GLN A 109 -6.48 -16.67 9.19
N SER A 110 -7.47 -15.82 8.96
CA SER A 110 -7.63 -15.19 7.66
C SER A 110 -6.45 -14.27 7.36
N TYR A 111 -5.99 -13.53 8.35
CA TYR A 111 -4.80 -12.71 8.21
C TYR A 111 -3.58 -13.53 7.84
N ASN A 112 -3.35 -14.61 8.57
CA ASN A 112 -2.21 -15.49 8.29
C ASN A 112 -2.28 -16.07 6.89
N GLY A 113 -3.47 -16.48 6.46
CA GLY A 113 -3.66 -16.98 5.11
C GLY A 113 -3.31 -15.93 4.04
N ARG A 114 -3.68 -14.69 4.28
CA ARG A 114 -3.36 -13.61 3.34
C ARG A 114 -1.87 -13.28 3.33
N MET A 115 -1.18 -13.53 4.43
CA MET A 115 0.27 -13.32 4.53
C MET A 115 1.07 -14.53 4.03
N GLY A 116 0.40 -15.61 3.69
CA GLY A 116 1.08 -16.83 3.21
C GLY A 116 1.65 -17.70 4.33
N ARG A 117 1.04 -17.64 5.49
CA ARG A 117 1.51 -18.40 6.66
C ARG A 117 0.64 -19.58 7.01
#